data_979ecd81574471a11aafa99d0da567d1
#
_entry.id   979ecd81574471a11aafa99d0da567d1
#
_cell.length_a   1.000
_cell.length_b   1.000
_cell.length_c   1.000
_cell.angle_alpha   90.00
_cell.angle_beta   90.00
_cell.angle_gamma   90.00
#
_symmetry.space_group_name_H-M   'P 1'
#
loop_
_entity.id
_entity.type
_entity.pdbx_description
1 polymer ?
#
loop_
_entity_poly.entity_id
_entity_poly.type
_entity_poly.pdbx_seq_one_letter_code
_entity_poly.pdbx_strand_id
1 'polypeptide(L)'
;TLVTALVMSSGCTRLRAHQGYIGDQTLLSSVQPGVDNKDSVQASLGRPTFVGQFDKNDWYYYARDTRQLAFAQPAATEQYVLKVRFDSAGNVASVTQTGKELISKISPEGDKTPTLGRNKSFFEDIFGNIGSVGAGTGQGSTPNSPN
;
A
#
# COMPACT_ATOMS: atom_id res chain seq x y z
N THR A 1 2.43 44.93 -0.18
CA THR A 1 2.86 43.80 0.68
C THR A 1 1.71 42.84 1.03
N LEU A 2 0.46 43.25 0.99
CA LEU A 2 -0.71 42.38 1.29
C LEU A 2 -1.07 41.42 0.13
N VAL A 3 -0.80 41.80 -1.11
CA VAL A 3 -1.12 41.01 -2.32
C VAL A 3 -0.20 39.79 -2.48
N THR A 4 1.03 39.88 -1.98
CA THR A 4 2.02 38.78 -2.08
C THR A 4 1.69 37.56 -1.18
N ALA A 5 0.94 37.81 -0.08
CA ALA A 5 0.57 36.74 0.86
C ALA A 5 -0.57 35.83 0.33
N LEU A 6 -1.38 36.33 -0.63
CA LEU A 6 -2.54 35.57 -1.15
C LEU A 6 -2.19 34.49 -2.18
N VAL A 7 -1.00 34.56 -2.78
CA VAL A 7 -0.57 33.65 -3.86
C VAL A 7 -0.01 32.31 -3.34
N MET A 8 0.33 32.22 -2.04
CA MET A 8 0.94 31.03 -1.43
C MET A 8 -0.06 29.96 -0.95
N SER A 9 -1.37 30.16 -1.09
CA SER A 9 -2.37 29.26 -0.50
C SER A 9 -2.95 28.19 -1.45
N SER A 10 -2.45 28.06 -2.68
CA SER A 10 -3.04 27.15 -3.70
C SER A 10 -2.35 25.78 -3.85
N GLY A 11 -1.60 25.31 -2.86
CA GLY A 11 -0.74 24.13 -2.97
C GLY A 11 -1.38 22.76 -2.67
N CYS A 12 -2.64 22.68 -2.23
CA CYS A 12 -3.24 21.38 -1.87
C CYS A 12 -4.02 20.78 -3.05
N THR A 13 -3.33 20.07 -3.95
CA THR A 13 -3.98 19.29 -5.01
C THR A 13 -4.33 17.88 -4.50
N ARG A 14 -5.47 17.36 -4.97
CA ARG A 14 -5.86 15.97 -4.71
C ARG A 14 -5.04 15.04 -5.59
N LEU A 15 -4.30 14.15 -4.97
CA LEU A 15 -3.60 13.08 -5.68
C LEU A 15 -4.61 11.98 -6.05
N ARG A 16 -4.56 11.56 -7.31
CA ARG A 16 -5.28 10.37 -7.81
C ARG A 16 -4.25 9.34 -8.20
N ALA A 17 -4.45 8.10 -7.80
CA ALA A 17 -3.60 7.00 -8.20
C ALA A 17 -4.47 5.83 -8.68
N HIS A 18 -4.09 5.27 -9.82
CA HIS A 18 -4.64 4.04 -10.38
C HIS A 18 -3.65 2.91 -10.13
N GLN A 19 -4.15 1.74 -9.72
CA GLN A 19 -3.34 0.56 -9.47
C GLN A 19 -3.99 -0.65 -10.13
N GLY A 20 -3.18 -1.49 -10.77
CA GLY A 20 -3.57 -2.76 -11.32
C GLY A 20 -3.94 -2.73 -12.80
N TYR A 21 -4.98 -3.46 -13.18
CA TYR A 21 -5.38 -3.65 -14.56
C TYR A 21 -5.92 -2.38 -15.21
N ILE A 22 -5.37 -2.01 -16.36
CA ILE A 22 -5.81 -0.86 -17.14
C ILE A 22 -6.60 -1.41 -18.35
N GLY A 23 -7.85 -1.72 -18.14
CA GLY A 23 -8.73 -2.20 -19.18
C GLY A 23 -10.10 -1.54 -19.13
N ASP A 24 -10.76 -1.49 -20.27
CA ASP A 24 -12.13 -1.00 -20.34
C ASP A 24 -13.06 -1.98 -19.63
N GLN A 25 -13.95 -1.46 -18.79
CA GLN A 25 -14.97 -2.25 -18.09
C GLN A 25 -15.87 -3.01 -19.07
N THR A 26 -16.04 -2.50 -20.28
CA THR A 26 -16.77 -3.16 -21.36
C THR A 26 -16.09 -4.46 -21.80
N LEU A 27 -14.75 -4.46 -21.91
CA LEU A 27 -13.98 -5.65 -22.26
C LEU A 27 -14.06 -6.72 -21.17
N LEU A 28 -14.08 -6.30 -19.90
CA LEU A 28 -14.19 -7.21 -18.78
C LEU A 28 -15.54 -7.95 -18.75
N SER A 29 -16.61 -7.30 -19.23
CA SER A 29 -17.94 -7.90 -19.35
C SER A 29 -18.13 -8.78 -20.58
N SER A 30 -17.17 -8.79 -21.51
CA SER A 30 -17.28 -9.58 -22.76
C SER A 30 -16.96 -11.07 -22.59
N VAL A 31 -16.30 -11.45 -21.50
CA VAL A 31 -15.92 -12.85 -21.24
C VAL A 31 -17.13 -13.71 -20.92
N GLN A 32 -17.35 -14.76 -21.71
CA GLN A 32 -18.53 -15.61 -21.61
C GLN A 32 -18.17 -17.04 -21.15
N PRO A 33 -18.79 -17.51 -20.04
CA PRO A 33 -18.64 -18.89 -19.61
C PRO A 33 -19.11 -19.89 -20.68
N GLY A 34 -18.33 -20.97 -20.86
CA GLY A 34 -18.63 -22.01 -21.83
C GLY A 34 -18.30 -21.70 -23.29
N VAL A 35 -17.93 -20.45 -23.62
CA VAL A 35 -17.57 -20.01 -24.97
C VAL A 35 -16.08 -19.68 -25.03
N ASP A 36 -15.59 -18.94 -24.06
CA ASP A 36 -14.20 -18.49 -24.01
C ASP A 36 -13.28 -19.52 -23.35
N ASN A 37 -12.00 -19.46 -23.72
CA ASN A 37 -10.92 -20.27 -23.15
C ASN A 37 -9.76 -19.36 -22.68
N LYS A 38 -8.72 -19.94 -22.09
CA LYS A 38 -7.54 -19.19 -21.60
C LYS A 38 -6.92 -18.31 -22.66
N ASP A 39 -6.81 -18.80 -23.89
CA ASP A 39 -6.16 -18.06 -24.96
C ASP A 39 -7.03 -16.88 -25.44
N SER A 40 -8.35 -17.07 -25.58
CA SER A 40 -9.28 -15.99 -25.94
C SER A 40 -9.36 -14.92 -24.86
N VAL A 41 -9.40 -15.32 -23.58
CA VAL A 41 -9.38 -14.39 -22.45
C VAL A 41 -8.06 -13.60 -22.41
N GLN A 42 -6.94 -14.27 -22.66
CA GLN A 42 -5.64 -13.59 -22.71
C GLN A 42 -5.49 -12.68 -23.92
N ALA A 43 -6.09 -13.03 -25.05
CA ALA A 43 -6.09 -12.18 -26.24
C ALA A 43 -6.95 -10.93 -26.07
N SER A 44 -8.10 -11.05 -25.40
CA SER A 44 -9.04 -9.93 -25.19
C SER A 44 -8.68 -9.05 -23.99
N LEU A 45 -8.36 -9.65 -22.85
CA LEU A 45 -8.06 -8.93 -21.61
C LEU A 45 -6.56 -8.75 -21.34
N GLY A 46 -5.70 -9.44 -22.07
CA GLY A 46 -4.28 -9.47 -21.77
C GLY A 46 -3.95 -10.40 -20.59
N ARG A 47 -2.76 -10.22 -20.01
CA ARG A 47 -2.32 -11.03 -18.87
C ARG A 47 -3.10 -10.68 -17.60
N PRO A 48 -3.49 -11.67 -16.79
CA PRO A 48 -4.14 -11.41 -15.52
C PRO A 48 -3.18 -10.67 -14.56
N THR A 49 -3.75 -9.87 -13.65
CA THR A 49 -2.99 -9.17 -12.61
C THR A 49 -2.30 -10.20 -11.71
N PHE A 50 -2.99 -11.28 -11.37
CA PHE A 50 -2.41 -12.43 -10.68
C PHE A 50 -3.21 -13.70 -10.95
N VAL A 51 -2.53 -14.83 -10.80
CA VAL A 51 -3.10 -16.18 -10.92
C VAL A 51 -3.26 -16.75 -9.52
N GLY A 52 -4.31 -17.51 -9.28
CA GLY A 52 -4.57 -18.11 -7.98
C GLY A 52 -3.37 -18.95 -7.50
N GLN A 53 -2.98 -18.73 -6.24
CA GLN A 53 -1.84 -19.42 -5.65
C GLN A 53 -2.13 -20.91 -5.42
N PHE A 54 -3.36 -21.25 -5.05
CA PHE A 54 -3.80 -22.62 -4.76
C PHE A 54 -4.41 -23.29 -5.98
N ASP A 55 -5.06 -22.55 -6.85
CA ASP A 55 -5.64 -23.03 -8.10
C ASP A 55 -5.19 -22.15 -9.26
N LYS A 56 -4.29 -22.70 -10.08
CA LYS A 56 -3.76 -22.02 -11.27
C LYS A 56 -4.82 -21.78 -12.36
N ASN A 57 -6.02 -22.33 -12.18
CA ASN A 57 -7.15 -22.11 -13.08
C ASN A 57 -7.98 -20.88 -12.68
N ASP A 58 -7.68 -20.22 -11.56
CA ASP A 58 -8.30 -18.98 -11.17
C ASP A 58 -7.42 -17.79 -11.60
N TRP A 59 -7.92 -16.97 -12.52
CA TRP A 59 -7.28 -15.73 -12.95
C TRP A 59 -8.00 -14.52 -12.38
N TYR A 60 -7.22 -13.52 -11.96
CA TYR A 60 -7.75 -12.31 -11.36
C TYR A 60 -7.27 -11.08 -12.11
N TYR A 61 -8.21 -10.24 -12.51
CA TYR A 61 -7.99 -8.91 -13.03
C TYR A 61 -8.44 -7.92 -11.95
N TYR A 62 -7.51 -7.18 -11.41
CA TYR A 62 -7.74 -6.27 -10.29
C TYR A 62 -7.41 -4.85 -10.69
N ALA A 63 -8.32 -3.91 -10.41
CA ALA A 63 -8.11 -2.50 -10.58
C ALA A 63 -8.61 -1.74 -9.36
N ARG A 64 -7.91 -0.69 -8.98
CA ARG A 64 -8.27 0.16 -7.85
C ARG A 64 -7.86 1.60 -8.10
N ASP A 65 -8.82 2.50 -7.97
CA ASP A 65 -8.60 3.94 -7.97
C ASP A 65 -8.64 4.48 -6.55
N THR A 66 -7.67 5.31 -6.23
CA THR A 66 -7.56 5.94 -4.93
C THR A 66 -7.48 7.45 -5.07
N ARG A 67 -8.01 8.17 -4.08
CA ARG A 67 -7.83 9.61 -3.89
C ARG A 67 -7.19 9.88 -2.56
N GLN A 68 -6.22 10.76 -2.56
CA GLN A 68 -5.55 11.24 -1.36
C GLN A 68 -5.58 12.76 -1.33
N LEU A 69 -5.93 13.33 -0.18
CA LEU A 69 -5.87 14.77 0.06
C LEU A 69 -4.71 15.04 1.01
N ALA A 70 -3.72 15.77 0.53
CA ALA A 70 -2.54 16.15 1.31
C ALA A 70 -1.93 14.96 2.08
N PHE A 71 -1.89 15.02 3.40
CA PHE A 71 -1.31 13.99 4.28
C PHE A 71 -2.33 12.93 4.75
N ALA A 72 -3.57 12.97 4.25
CA ALA A 72 -4.57 11.97 4.58
C ALA A 72 -4.21 10.60 3.95
N GLN A 73 -4.74 9.52 4.54
CA GLN A 73 -4.57 8.20 3.95
C GLN A 73 -5.33 8.10 2.62
N PRO A 74 -4.76 7.39 1.61
CA PRO A 74 -5.45 7.16 0.35
C PRO A 74 -6.78 6.44 0.57
N ALA A 75 -7.87 7.01 0.10
CA ALA A 75 -9.18 6.39 0.13
C ALA A 75 -9.51 5.78 -1.25
N ALA A 76 -9.97 4.53 -1.28
CA ALA A 76 -10.42 3.90 -2.50
C ALA A 76 -11.71 4.58 -2.99
N THR A 77 -11.68 5.10 -4.21
CA THR A 77 -12.85 5.66 -4.89
C THR A 77 -13.57 4.60 -5.69
N GLU A 78 -12.80 3.77 -6.39
CA GLU A 78 -13.30 2.66 -7.17
C GLU A 78 -12.43 1.44 -6.97
N GLN A 79 -13.03 0.27 -7.01
CA GLN A 79 -12.34 -1.01 -7.01
C GLN A 79 -13.12 -1.97 -7.90
N TYR A 80 -12.38 -2.75 -8.65
CA TYR A 80 -12.91 -3.74 -9.54
C TYR A 80 -12.06 -5.01 -9.45
N VAL A 81 -12.72 -6.14 -9.30
CA VAL A 81 -12.09 -7.45 -9.32
C VAL A 81 -12.90 -8.36 -10.21
N LEU A 82 -12.30 -8.83 -11.30
CA LEU A 82 -12.85 -9.89 -12.12
C LEU A 82 -12.09 -11.17 -11.81
N LYS A 83 -12.80 -12.18 -11.36
CA LYS A 83 -12.29 -13.54 -11.22
C LYS A 83 -12.83 -14.40 -12.36
N VAL A 84 -11.93 -14.94 -13.15
CA VAL A 84 -12.23 -15.90 -14.21
C VAL A 84 -11.72 -17.26 -13.76
N ARG A 85 -12.62 -18.22 -13.63
CA ARG A 85 -12.29 -19.60 -13.31
C ARG A 85 -12.36 -20.45 -14.56
N PHE A 86 -11.31 -21.23 -14.80
CA PHE A 86 -11.23 -22.16 -15.91
C PHE A 86 -11.44 -23.59 -15.41
N ASP A 87 -11.97 -24.42 -16.29
CA ASP A 87 -12.04 -25.87 -16.08
C ASP A 87 -10.70 -26.55 -16.38
N SER A 88 -10.65 -27.87 -16.21
CA SER A 88 -9.46 -28.68 -16.50
C SER A 88 -9.06 -28.70 -17.99
N ALA A 89 -10.01 -28.39 -18.89
CA ALA A 89 -9.76 -28.31 -20.32
C ALA A 89 -9.29 -26.89 -20.75
N GLY A 90 -9.32 -25.91 -19.84
CA GLY A 90 -8.92 -24.54 -20.09
C GLY A 90 -10.04 -23.62 -20.58
N ASN A 91 -11.30 -24.07 -20.56
CA ASN A 91 -12.45 -23.23 -20.91
C ASN A 91 -12.92 -22.45 -19.69
N VAL A 92 -13.55 -21.29 -19.92
CA VAL A 92 -14.13 -20.47 -18.86
C VAL A 92 -15.32 -21.20 -18.24
N ALA A 93 -15.16 -21.63 -16.99
CA ALA A 93 -16.22 -22.28 -16.22
C ALA A 93 -17.14 -21.27 -15.54
N SER A 94 -16.58 -20.18 -14.99
CA SER A 94 -17.35 -19.12 -14.36
C SER A 94 -16.59 -17.79 -14.37
N VAL A 95 -17.37 -16.72 -14.39
CA VAL A 95 -16.88 -15.34 -14.26
C VAL A 95 -17.60 -14.68 -13.09
N THR A 96 -16.83 -14.11 -12.17
CA THR A 96 -17.36 -13.41 -11.00
C THR A 96 -16.76 -12.01 -10.95
N GLN A 97 -17.62 -11.02 -10.91
CA GLN A 97 -17.25 -9.62 -10.79
C GLN A 97 -17.62 -9.12 -9.39
N THR A 98 -16.68 -8.43 -8.76
CA THR A 98 -16.89 -7.78 -7.46
C THR A 98 -16.29 -6.38 -7.48
N GLY A 99 -16.84 -5.49 -6.66
CA GLY A 99 -16.45 -4.08 -6.64
C GLY A 99 -16.06 -3.61 -5.24
N LYS A 100 -16.48 -2.40 -4.90
CA LYS A 100 -16.14 -1.71 -3.64
C LYS A 100 -16.69 -2.40 -2.39
N GLU A 101 -17.67 -3.24 -2.53
CA GLU A 101 -18.32 -3.97 -1.42
C GLU A 101 -17.35 -4.88 -0.67
N LEU A 102 -16.26 -5.32 -1.31
CA LEU A 102 -15.24 -6.14 -0.68
C LEU A 102 -14.10 -5.33 -0.03
N ILE A 103 -14.18 -3.99 -0.05
CA ILE A 103 -13.17 -3.15 0.61
C ILE A 103 -13.40 -3.21 2.12
N SER A 104 -12.57 -3.99 2.80
CA SER A 104 -12.53 -4.01 4.26
C SER A 104 -11.74 -2.81 4.80
N LYS A 105 -12.37 -2.05 5.70
CA LYS A 105 -11.67 -1.04 6.49
C LYS A 105 -11.02 -1.72 7.68
N ILE A 106 -9.71 -1.85 7.64
CA ILE A 106 -8.93 -2.36 8.77
C ILE A 106 -8.57 -1.17 9.65
N SER A 107 -9.02 -1.17 10.89
CA SER A 107 -8.55 -0.26 11.93
C SER A 107 -7.48 -1.00 12.71
N PRO A 108 -6.19 -0.65 12.54
CA PRO A 108 -5.14 -1.26 13.35
C PRO A 108 -5.38 -0.99 14.82
N GLU A 109 -5.10 -1.98 15.67
CA GLU A 109 -5.13 -1.82 17.11
C GLU A 109 -4.15 -0.71 17.53
N GLY A 110 -4.65 0.26 18.30
CA GLY A 110 -3.85 1.41 18.74
C GLY A 110 -3.00 1.14 19.97
N ASP A 111 -3.14 -0.02 20.56
CA ASP A 111 -2.40 -0.38 21.78
C ASP A 111 -0.91 -0.53 21.49
N LYS A 112 -0.12 0.16 22.30
CA LYS A 112 1.33 0.08 22.22
C LYS A 112 1.78 -1.13 23.03
N THR A 113 2.53 -2.02 22.40
CA THR A 113 3.22 -3.09 23.12
C THR A 113 4.24 -2.45 24.07
N PRO A 114 4.16 -2.68 25.38
CA PRO A 114 5.17 -2.18 26.32
C PRO A 114 6.51 -2.83 25.99
N THR A 115 7.41 -2.05 25.44
CA THR A 115 8.78 -2.47 25.19
C THR A 115 9.64 -1.98 26.36
N LEU A 116 10.56 -2.80 26.83
CA LEU A 116 11.59 -2.44 27.84
C LEU A 116 12.62 -1.47 27.21
N GLY A 117 12.14 -0.45 26.52
CA GLY A 117 12.96 0.60 25.95
C GLY A 117 13.14 1.75 26.92
N ARG A 118 14.28 2.42 26.83
CA ARG A 118 14.54 3.65 27.60
C ARG A 118 13.60 4.75 27.09
N ASN A 119 12.74 5.27 27.97
CA ASN A 119 11.93 6.45 27.66
C ASN A 119 12.83 7.69 27.67
N LYS A 120 13.29 8.08 26.52
CA LYS A 120 13.96 9.38 26.34
C LYS A 120 12.92 10.42 25.97
N SER A 121 12.96 11.57 26.65
CA SER A 121 12.17 12.73 26.27
C SER A 121 12.70 13.29 24.93
N PHE A 122 11.81 13.79 24.08
CA PHE A 122 12.17 14.47 22.86
C PHE A 122 13.26 15.56 23.06
N PHE A 123 13.19 16.28 24.17
CA PHE A 123 14.21 17.25 24.55
C PHE A 123 15.54 16.62 24.97
N GLU A 124 15.52 15.43 25.56
CA GLU A 124 16.71 14.68 25.91
C GLU A 124 17.45 14.13 24.68
N ASP A 125 16.72 13.74 23.63
CA ASP A 125 17.30 13.33 22.34
C ASP A 125 17.90 14.50 21.56
N ILE A 126 17.30 15.70 21.62
CA ILE A 126 17.81 16.89 20.91
C ILE A 126 18.93 17.55 21.69
N PHE A 127 18.81 17.68 23.00
CA PHE A 127 19.73 18.48 23.81
C PHE A 127 20.69 17.65 24.68
N GLY A 128 20.37 16.36 24.93
CA GLY A 128 21.19 15.49 25.78
C GLY A 128 22.60 15.19 25.23
N ASN A 129 22.82 15.43 23.93
CA ASN A 129 24.11 15.22 23.30
C ASN A 129 24.97 16.50 23.15
N ILE A 130 24.40 17.67 23.47
CA ILE A 130 25.11 18.96 23.28
C ILE A 130 26.14 19.21 24.39
N GLY A 131 26.01 18.52 25.54
CA GLY A 131 26.94 18.67 26.68
C GLY A 131 28.08 17.67 26.76
N SER A 132 28.06 16.55 25.99
CA SER A 132 29.03 15.47 26.15
C SER A 132 30.32 15.60 25.33
N VAL A 133 30.40 16.63 24.46
CA VAL A 133 31.60 16.84 23.59
C VAL A 133 32.64 17.71 24.28
N GLY A 134 32.35 18.31 25.43
CA GLY A 134 33.23 19.26 26.11
C GLY A 134 34.00 18.73 27.33
N ALA A 135 33.77 17.48 27.76
CA ALA A 135 34.38 16.95 28.99
C ALA A 135 35.35 15.80 28.74
N GLY A 136 36.22 15.95 27.75
CA GLY A 136 37.23 14.96 27.39
C GLY A 136 38.64 15.51 27.48
N THR A 137 39.03 16.17 28.61
CA THR A 137 40.41 16.38 28.92
C THR A 137 40.63 16.21 30.43
N GLY A 138 41.35 15.16 30.77
CA GLY A 138 42.08 15.13 32.03
C GLY A 138 41.67 14.06 33.01
N GLN A 139 42.54 13.16 33.15
CA GLN A 139 43.06 12.48 34.30
C GLN A 139 42.91 10.95 34.23
N GLY A 140 44.03 10.41 33.80
CA GLY A 140 44.32 9.01 34.05
C GLY A 140 44.45 8.75 35.56
N SER A 141 43.95 7.66 35.97
CA SER A 141 44.45 6.95 37.16
C SER A 141 44.15 5.47 36.97
N THR A 142 45.19 4.76 36.69
CA THR A 142 45.36 3.33 36.93
C THR A 142 45.24 3.07 38.41
N PRO A 143 44.53 2.04 38.81
CA PRO A 143 44.90 1.27 39.99
C PRO A 143 45.37 -0.11 39.57
N ASN A 144 46.64 -0.24 39.61
CA ASN A 144 47.32 -1.50 39.80
C ASN A 144 47.25 -1.82 41.26
N SER A 145 46.75 -3.03 41.65
CA SER A 145 47.25 -3.71 42.83
C SER A 145 46.86 -5.17 42.85
N PRO A 146 47.80 -6.07 42.98
CA PRO A 146 47.59 -7.45 43.30
C PRO A 146 47.65 -7.65 44.82
N ASN A 147 46.75 -8.43 45.36
CA ASN A 147 46.95 -9.44 46.42
C ASN A 147 45.71 -10.26 46.60
#